data_c7d872a9998f32398848f808b2e0769b
#
_entry.id   c7d872a9998f32398848f808b2e0769b
#
_cell.length_a   1.000
_cell.length_b   1.000
_cell.length_c   1.000
_cell.angle_alpha   90.00
_cell.angle_beta   90.00
_cell.angle_gamma   90.00
#
_symmetry.space_group_name_H-M   'P 1'
#
loop_
_entity.id
_entity.type
_entity.pdbx_description
1 polymer ?
#
loop_
_entity_poly.entity_id
_entity_poly.type
_entity_poly.pdbx_seq_one_letter_code
_entity_poly.pdbx_strand_id
1 'polypeptide(L)'
;FDVIGDIVMAAASQQYGGFTVPEVDKILAPFAQKTFNKNYQRYVDMGVDSQKAKEEAIKDVEKDLHDGFQGWEYKFNTVASSRGDYPFITMTLGLGTEMFEKMASKMMLKVRQEGQGKKNNKKPVLFPKIVFLYDEELHGKGGELEDLFDAGVECSKKSMYPDWLSMTGEGYIASMYKKYKRVISPMGCRAFLSPWYERGGMKPADENDKPVFVGRFNIGAISLH
;
A
#
# COMPACT_ATOMS: atom_id res chain seq x y z
N PHE A 1 3.92 -4.34 11.38
CA PHE A 1 4.86 -4.25 10.26
C PHE A 1 5.70 -5.52 10.10
N ASP A 2 6.40 -5.99 11.13
CA ASP A 2 7.34 -7.12 11.02
C ASP A 2 6.69 -8.37 10.47
N VAL A 3 5.57 -8.80 11.04
CA VAL A 3 4.84 -10.00 10.60
C VAL A 3 4.42 -9.90 9.12
N ILE A 4 3.87 -8.75 8.71
CA ILE A 4 3.49 -8.54 7.30
C ILE A 4 4.73 -8.57 6.41
N GLY A 5 5.82 -7.89 6.83
CA GLY A 5 7.08 -7.90 6.10
C GLY A 5 7.67 -9.31 5.93
N ASP A 6 7.59 -10.15 6.95
CA ASP A 6 8.08 -11.53 6.90
C ASP A 6 7.21 -12.42 6.01
N ILE A 7 5.88 -12.27 6.08
CA ILE A 7 4.94 -12.97 5.17
C ILE A 7 5.23 -12.57 3.71
N VAL A 8 5.40 -11.27 3.45
CA VAL A 8 5.72 -10.78 2.10
C VAL A 8 7.04 -11.35 1.59
N MET A 9 8.08 -11.38 2.42
CA MET A 9 9.38 -11.96 2.06
C MET A 9 9.28 -13.46 1.80
N ALA A 10 8.58 -14.19 2.65
CA ALA A 10 8.36 -15.63 2.48
C ALA A 10 7.56 -15.92 1.19
N ALA A 11 6.47 -15.21 0.96
CA ALA A 11 5.64 -15.37 -0.25
C ALA A 11 6.42 -14.99 -1.51
N ALA A 12 7.13 -13.86 -1.52
CA ALA A 12 7.93 -13.43 -2.65
C ALA A 12 9.04 -14.43 -3.04
N SER A 13 9.59 -15.15 -2.07
CA SER A 13 10.61 -16.20 -2.32
C SER A 13 10.05 -17.44 -3.03
N GLN A 14 8.75 -17.67 -2.94
CA GLN A 14 8.06 -18.82 -3.53
C GLN A 14 7.43 -18.52 -4.89
N GLN A 15 7.40 -17.28 -5.30
CA GLN A 15 6.75 -16.85 -6.54
C GLN A 15 7.78 -16.52 -7.62
N TYR A 16 7.37 -16.75 -8.87
CA TYR A 16 8.07 -16.23 -10.03
C TYR A 16 7.46 -14.88 -10.42
N GLY A 17 8.22 -13.82 -10.28
CA GLY A 17 7.76 -12.45 -10.57
C GLY A 17 7.30 -11.68 -9.33
N GLY A 18 6.47 -10.66 -9.54
CA GLY A 18 6.11 -9.72 -8.50
C GLY A 18 5.06 -10.21 -7.50
N PHE A 19 5.06 -9.58 -6.35
CA PHE A 19 4.07 -9.75 -5.29
C PHE A 19 3.43 -8.40 -4.98
N THR A 20 2.12 -8.36 -4.74
CA THR A 20 1.42 -7.11 -4.43
C THR A 20 0.64 -7.21 -3.12
N VAL A 21 0.81 -6.20 -2.28
CA VAL A 21 -0.05 -5.92 -1.13
C VAL A 21 -1.02 -4.82 -1.54
N PRO A 22 -2.29 -5.13 -1.83
CA PRO A 22 -3.26 -4.14 -2.26
C PRO A 22 -3.72 -3.29 -1.08
N GLU A 23 -4.00 -2.00 -1.33
CA GLU A 23 -4.63 -1.09 -0.36
C GLU A 23 -4.00 -1.17 1.05
N VAL A 24 -2.67 -1.01 1.09
CA VAL A 24 -1.87 -1.18 2.31
C VAL A 24 -2.29 -0.23 3.43
N ASP A 25 -2.78 0.94 3.10
CA ASP A 25 -3.37 1.92 4.00
C ASP A 25 -4.56 1.34 4.78
N LYS A 26 -5.50 0.70 4.08
CA LYS A 26 -6.65 0.03 4.70
C LYS A 26 -6.26 -1.20 5.51
N ILE A 27 -5.23 -1.93 5.07
CA ILE A 27 -4.70 -3.08 5.84
C ILE A 27 -4.09 -2.64 7.15
N LEU A 28 -3.37 -1.52 7.18
CA LEU A 28 -2.67 -1.03 8.38
C LEU A 28 -3.58 -0.25 9.35
N ALA A 29 -4.64 0.39 8.85
CA ALA A 29 -5.50 1.25 9.66
C ALA A 29 -6.07 0.58 10.92
N PRO A 30 -6.56 -0.67 10.91
CA PRO A 30 -7.04 -1.33 12.13
C PRO A 30 -5.95 -1.52 13.19
N PHE A 31 -4.71 -1.75 12.77
CA PHE A 31 -3.58 -1.88 13.68
C PHE A 31 -3.14 -0.53 14.24
N ALA A 32 -3.17 0.52 13.42
CA ALA A 32 -2.93 1.89 13.84
C ALA A 32 -3.99 2.34 14.88
N GLN A 33 -5.26 2.04 14.63
CA GLN A 33 -6.35 2.29 15.59
C GLN A 33 -6.12 1.56 16.92
N LYS A 34 -5.68 0.31 16.88
CA LYS A 34 -5.37 -0.47 18.09
C LYS A 34 -4.20 0.16 18.87
N THR A 35 -3.15 0.59 18.19
CA THR A 35 -2.01 1.30 18.81
C THR A 35 -2.47 2.61 19.43
N PHE A 36 -3.27 3.38 18.73
CA PHE A 36 -3.87 4.61 19.24
C PHE A 36 -4.65 4.36 20.53
N ASN A 37 -5.59 3.44 20.53
CA ASN A 37 -6.43 3.15 21.69
C ASN A 37 -5.59 2.73 22.90
N LYS A 38 -4.59 1.88 22.69
CA LYS A 38 -3.67 1.42 23.73
C LYS A 38 -2.89 2.60 24.34
N ASN A 39 -2.32 3.46 23.50
CA ASN A 39 -1.48 4.57 23.96
C ASN A 39 -2.35 5.68 24.59
N TYR A 40 -3.50 5.98 24.02
CA TYR A 40 -4.46 6.92 24.60
C TYR A 40 -4.85 6.50 26.02
N GLN A 41 -5.26 5.23 26.21
CA GLN A 41 -5.61 4.73 27.53
C GLN A 41 -4.42 4.84 28.51
N ARG A 42 -3.23 4.48 28.09
CA ARG A 42 -2.01 4.61 28.91
C ARG A 42 -1.79 6.06 29.38
N TYR A 43 -1.95 7.05 28.51
CA TYR A 43 -1.79 8.45 28.88
C TYR A 43 -2.88 8.92 29.85
N VAL A 44 -4.12 8.50 29.65
CA VAL A 44 -5.23 8.78 30.57
C VAL A 44 -4.96 8.18 31.95
N ASP A 45 -4.51 6.93 32.00
CA ASP A 45 -4.17 6.24 33.26
C ASP A 45 -2.99 6.92 34.01
N MET A 46 -2.11 7.59 33.28
CA MET A 46 -1.03 8.41 33.81
C MET A 46 -1.49 9.81 34.30
N GLY A 47 -2.77 10.13 34.18
CA GLY A 47 -3.34 11.41 34.56
C GLY A 47 -3.15 12.56 33.59
N VAL A 48 -2.80 12.23 32.33
CA VAL A 48 -2.71 13.25 31.27
C VAL A 48 -4.12 13.66 30.85
N ASP A 49 -4.31 14.97 30.64
CA ASP A 49 -5.58 15.48 30.14
C ASP A 49 -6.00 14.79 28.82
N SER A 50 -7.29 14.54 28.68
CA SER A 50 -7.86 13.76 27.56
C SER A 50 -7.46 14.29 26.18
N GLN A 51 -7.49 15.62 25.98
CA GLN A 51 -7.11 16.22 24.71
C GLN A 51 -5.63 16.01 24.41
N LYS A 52 -4.78 16.25 25.42
CA LYS A 52 -3.34 16.04 25.30
C LYS A 52 -2.98 14.57 25.15
N ALA A 53 -3.68 13.68 25.85
CA ALA A 53 -3.53 12.22 25.70
C ALA A 53 -3.83 11.76 24.27
N LYS A 54 -4.87 12.33 23.64
CA LYS A 54 -5.21 12.07 22.25
C LYS A 54 -4.11 12.53 21.29
N GLU A 55 -3.59 13.74 21.48
CA GLU A 55 -2.52 14.30 20.64
C GLU A 55 -1.23 13.48 20.74
N GLU A 56 -0.83 13.09 21.95
CA GLU A 56 0.37 12.25 22.14
C GLU A 56 0.17 10.83 21.57
N ALA A 57 -1.01 10.24 21.72
CA ALA A 57 -1.31 8.94 21.11
C ALA A 57 -1.28 8.97 19.57
N ILE A 58 -1.70 10.08 18.94
CA ILE A 58 -1.58 10.28 17.49
C ILE A 58 -0.11 10.34 17.09
N LYS A 59 0.72 11.10 17.80
CA LYS A 59 2.18 11.17 17.53
C LYS A 59 2.87 9.81 17.66
N ASP A 60 2.46 9.01 18.63
CA ASP A 60 2.97 7.64 18.79
C ASP A 60 2.62 6.78 17.57
N VAL A 61 1.39 6.89 17.04
CA VAL A 61 0.97 6.17 15.83
C VAL A 61 1.75 6.67 14.61
N GLU A 62 1.93 7.97 14.46
CA GLU A 62 2.74 8.55 13.37
C GLU A 62 4.16 8.01 13.40
N LYS A 63 4.76 7.94 14.59
CA LYS A 63 6.09 7.39 14.80
C LYS A 63 6.16 5.90 14.44
N ASP A 64 5.19 5.11 14.90
CA ASP A 64 5.13 3.67 14.61
C ASP A 64 4.97 3.40 13.10
N LEU A 65 4.13 4.20 12.42
CA LEU A 65 3.98 4.11 10.96
C LEU A 65 5.27 4.50 10.23
N HIS A 66 5.93 5.58 10.66
CA HIS A 66 7.19 6.02 10.08
C HIS A 66 8.28 4.96 10.22
N ASP A 67 8.50 4.47 11.42
CA ASP A 67 9.53 3.47 11.73
C ASP A 67 9.23 2.15 11.00
N GLY A 68 7.95 1.76 10.93
CA GLY A 68 7.50 0.57 10.23
C GLY A 68 7.74 0.64 8.72
N PHE A 69 7.39 1.75 8.07
CA PHE A 69 7.66 1.92 6.64
C PHE A 69 9.16 2.03 6.34
N GLN A 70 9.94 2.70 7.17
CA GLN A 70 11.41 2.68 7.04
C GLN A 70 11.96 1.26 7.15
N GLY A 71 11.46 0.47 8.10
CA GLY A 71 11.83 -0.93 8.26
C GLY A 71 11.51 -1.77 7.02
N TRP A 72 10.35 -1.57 6.40
CA TRP A 72 9.99 -2.24 5.14
C TRP A 72 10.88 -1.81 3.98
N GLU A 73 11.12 -0.52 3.81
CA GLU A 73 12.03 -0.06 2.75
C GLU A 73 13.44 -0.62 2.93
N TYR A 74 13.94 -0.68 4.17
CA TYR A 74 15.22 -1.31 4.45
C TYR A 74 15.18 -2.81 4.10
N LYS A 75 14.23 -3.56 4.65
CA LYS A 75 14.09 -5.00 4.46
C LYS A 75 14.00 -5.39 2.99
N PHE A 76 13.15 -4.72 2.21
CA PHE A 76 12.90 -5.08 0.81
C PHE A 76 14.01 -4.67 -0.16
N ASN A 77 14.93 -3.81 0.26
CA ASN A 77 16.08 -3.41 -0.55
C ASN A 77 17.42 -4.01 -0.10
N THR A 78 17.45 -4.71 1.05
CA THR A 78 18.70 -5.25 1.61
C THR A 78 18.65 -6.75 1.85
N VAL A 79 17.46 -7.34 2.01
CA VAL A 79 17.30 -8.78 2.27
C VAL A 79 16.91 -9.48 0.97
N ALA A 80 17.84 -10.26 0.43
CA ALA A 80 17.57 -11.09 -0.74
C ALA A 80 16.70 -12.31 -0.38
N SER A 81 15.94 -12.81 -1.36
CA SER A 81 15.23 -14.08 -1.26
C SER A 81 16.22 -15.25 -1.21
N SER A 82 15.71 -16.46 -0.92
CA SER A 82 16.51 -17.70 -0.98
C SER A 82 17.13 -17.99 -2.36
N ARG A 83 16.63 -17.33 -3.41
CA ARG A 83 17.15 -17.41 -4.78
C ARG A 83 18.23 -16.36 -5.09
N GLY A 84 18.55 -15.49 -4.13
CA GLY A 84 19.50 -14.39 -4.32
C GLY A 84 18.87 -13.13 -4.94
N ASP A 85 17.56 -13.13 -5.22
CA ASP A 85 16.84 -11.98 -5.78
C ASP A 85 16.28 -11.10 -4.68
N TYR A 86 16.21 -9.81 -4.91
CA TYR A 86 15.39 -8.91 -4.10
C TYR A 86 13.91 -9.11 -4.42
N PRO A 87 13.03 -9.08 -3.41
CA PRO A 87 11.61 -9.29 -3.63
C PRO A 87 11.01 -8.13 -4.46
N PHE A 88 10.38 -8.49 -5.58
CA PHE A 88 9.72 -7.51 -6.45
C PHE A 88 8.32 -7.19 -5.91
N ILE A 89 8.27 -6.28 -4.96
CA ILE A 89 7.07 -5.98 -4.18
C ILE A 89 6.43 -4.70 -4.68
N THR A 90 5.11 -4.73 -4.85
CA THR A 90 4.26 -3.57 -5.12
C THR A 90 3.29 -3.38 -3.96
N MET A 91 3.03 -2.14 -3.59
CA MET A 91 2.02 -1.77 -2.62
C MET A 91 1.14 -0.68 -3.21
N THR A 92 -0.18 -0.82 -3.10
CA THR A 92 -1.11 0.22 -3.54
C THR A 92 -1.70 0.95 -2.35
N LEU A 93 -2.01 2.22 -2.52
CA LEU A 93 -2.59 3.11 -1.51
C LEU A 93 -3.39 4.22 -2.19
N GLY A 94 -4.13 4.98 -1.42
CA GLY A 94 -4.69 6.25 -1.89
C GLY A 94 -6.21 6.36 -1.83
N LEU A 95 -6.95 5.26 -1.66
CA LEU A 95 -8.43 5.29 -1.61
C LEU A 95 -9.00 5.27 -0.19
N GLY A 96 -8.14 5.24 0.82
CA GLY A 96 -8.56 5.24 2.21
C GLY A 96 -8.97 6.64 2.68
N THR A 97 -10.19 6.78 3.20
CA THR A 97 -10.75 8.06 3.68
C THR A 97 -10.74 8.20 5.19
N GLU A 98 -10.61 7.09 5.92
CA GLU A 98 -10.53 7.11 7.36
C GLU A 98 -9.21 7.72 7.86
N MET A 99 -9.21 8.29 9.07
CA MET A 99 -8.09 9.03 9.64
C MET A 99 -6.76 8.25 9.56
N PHE A 100 -6.76 6.99 9.99
CA PHE A 100 -5.53 6.19 9.99
C PHE A 100 -5.16 5.63 8.61
N GLU A 101 -6.11 5.51 7.70
CA GLU A 101 -5.84 5.18 6.30
C GLU A 101 -5.11 6.34 5.60
N LYS A 102 -5.63 7.56 5.76
CA LYS A 102 -4.97 8.79 5.27
C LYS A 102 -3.58 8.97 5.88
N MET A 103 -3.45 8.73 7.18
CA MET A 103 -2.18 8.84 7.88
C MET A 103 -1.15 7.82 7.36
N ALA A 104 -1.54 6.57 7.17
CA ALA A 104 -0.68 5.52 6.63
C ALA A 104 -0.21 5.85 5.20
N SER A 105 -1.12 6.29 4.32
CA SER A 105 -0.80 6.71 2.96
C SER A 105 0.20 7.87 2.94
N LYS A 106 -0.06 8.94 3.69
CA LYS A 106 0.84 10.09 3.78
C LYS A 106 2.20 9.72 4.35
N MET A 107 2.22 8.87 5.38
CA MET A 107 3.47 8.45 6.00
C MET A 107 4.32 7.59 5.06
N MET A 108 3.72 6.68 4.31
CA MET A 108 4.44 5.89 3.31
C MET A 108 5.07 6.77 2.22
N LEU A 109 4.35 7.76 1.71
CA LEU A 109 4.86 8.74 0.76
C LEU A 109 6.00 9.58 1.36
N LYS A 110 5.86 10.00 2.62
CA LYS A 110 6.88 10.77 3.34
C LYS A 110 8.18 9.98 3.50
N VAL A 111 8.09 8.74 3.97
CA VAL A 111 9.26 7.86 4.14
C VAL A 111 9.96 7.63 2.80
N ARG A 112 9.22 7.41 1.70
CA ARG A 112 9.77 7.30 0.36
C ARG A 112 10.56 8.54 -0.06
N GLN A 113 10.07 9.74 0.25
CA GLN A 113 10.78 10.99 -0.02
C GLN A 113 12.07 11.14 0.79
N GLU A 114 12.09 10.60 2.00
CA GLU A 114 13.27 10.66 2.87
C GLU A 114 14.41 9.78 2.38
N GLY A 115 14.08 8.62 1.78
CA GLY A 115 15.05 7.62 1.36
C GLY A 115 15.75 6.92 2.54
N GLN A 116 16.69 6.04 2.21
CA GLN A 116 17.42 5.20 3.17
C GLN A 116 18.90 5.54 3.23
N GLY A 117 19.51 5.38 4.40
CA GLY A 117 20.93 5.59 4.62
C GLY A 117 21.25 6.50 5.80
N LYS A 118 22.50 6.93 5.89
CA LYS A 118 22.95 7.84 6.96
C LYS A 118 22.30 9.21 6.82
N LYS A 119 22.07 9.89 7.95
CA LYS A 119 21.35 11.17 8.04
C LYS A 119 21.72 12.20 6.96
N ASN A 120 23.00 12.29 6.58
CA ASN A 120 23.48 13.25 5.59
C ASN A 120 23.76 12.63 4.21
N ASN A 121 23.38 11.38 3.99
CA ASN A 121 23.62 10.66 2.72
C ASN A 121 22.51 9.62 2.51
N LYS A 122 21.26 10.07 2.58
CA LYS A 122 20.11 9.25 2.23
C LYS A 122 20.00 9.12 0.72
N LYS A 123 19.63 7.93 0.26
CA LYS A 123 19.46 7.61 -1.16
C LYS A 123 18.06 7.08 -1.42
N PRO A 124 17.53 7.32 -2.62
CA PRO A 124 16.27 6.72 -3.04
C PRO A 124 16.35 5.20 -3.01
N VAL A 125 15.24 4.55 -2.72
CA VAL A 125 15.09 3.09 -2.73
C VAL A 125 14.11 2.67 -3.80
N LEU A 126 14.22 1.41 -4.27
CA LEU A 126 13.36 0.88 -5.34
C LEU A 126 12.09 0.23 -4.79
N PHE A 127 12.21 -0.54 -3.71
CA PHE A 127 11.13 -1.35 -3.17
C PHE A 127 10.65 -0.86 -1.80
N PRO A 128 9.36 -1.07 -1.52
CA PRO A 128 8.30 -1.56 -2.42
C PRO A 128 8.03 -0.54 -3.53
N LYS A 129 7.59 -0.99 -4.71
CA LYS A 129 6.97 -0.09 -5.68
C LYS A 129 5.67 0.45 -5.09
N ILE A 130 5.51 1.75 -5.09
CA ILE A 130 4.30 2.40 -4.61
C ILE A 130 3.44 2.77 -5.81
N VAL A 131 2.17 2.37 -5.77
CA VAL A 131 1.17 2.74 -6.77
C VAL A 131 0.07 3.54 -6.07
N PHE A 132 -0.11 4.76 -6.50
CA PHE A 132 -1.17 5.64 -6.02
C PHE A 132 -2.44 5.40 -6.84
N LEU A 133 -3.50 5.04 -6.16
CA LEU A 133 -4.83 4.82 -6.74
C LEU A 133 -5.55 6.17 -6.80
N TYR A 134 -5.57 6.78 -7.97
CA TYR A 134 -6.17 8.10 -8.18
C TYR A 134 -7.65 7.97 -8.55
N ASP A 135 -8.51 8.59 -7.77
CA ASP A 135 -9.93 8.77 -8.04
C ASP A 135 -10.23 10.27 -8.10
N GLU A 136 -10.82 10.75 -9.21
CA GLU A 136 -11.04 12.17 -9.45
C GLU A 136 -11.99 12.81 -8.43
N GLU A 137 -13.00 12.07 -7.97
CA GLU A 137 -13.96 12.58 -6.98
C GLU A 137 -13.29 12.76 -5.61
N LEU A 138 -12.35 11.89 -5.26
CA LEU A 138 -11.65 11.93 -3.98
C LEU A 138 -10.45 12.89 -3.99
N HIS A 139 -9.67 12.89 -5.07
CA HIS A 139 -8.37 13.55 -5.15
C HIS A 139 -8.37 14.83 -5.97
N GLY A 140 -9.46 15.07 -6.72
CA GLY A 140 -9.63 16.31 -7.50
C GLY A 140 -9.79 17.54 -6.60
N LYS A 141 -9.82 18.70 -7.23
CA LYS A 141 -9.94 19.98 -6.52
C LYS A 141 -11.20 20.01 -5.63
N GLY A 142 -11.01 20.21 -4.33
CA GLY A 142 -12.07 20.20 -3.32
C GLY A 142 -12.48 18.81 -2.86
N GLY A 143 -11.82 17.74 -3.35
CA GLY A 143 -12.04 16.36 -2.89
C GLY A 143 -11.49 16.12 -1.49
N GLU A 144 -12.02 15.11 -0.82
CA GLU A 144 -11.67 14.78 0.57
C GLU A 144 -10.18 14.39 0.74
N LEU A 145 -9.54 13.92 -0.33
CA LEU A 145 -8.15 13.45 -0.36
C LEU A 145 -7.25 14.32 -1.27
N GLU A 146 -7.65 15.58 -1.54
CA GLU A 146 -6.83 16.53 -2.32
C GLU A 146 -5.43 16.70 -1.70
N ASP A 147 -5.35 16.80 -0.38
CA ASP A 147 -4.10 16.92 0.35
C ASP A 147 -3.20 15.66 0.27
N LEU A 148 -3.79 14.49 0.12
CA LEU A 148 -3.07 13.25 -0.12
C LEU A 148 -2.53 13.19 -1.56
N PHE A 149 -3.30 13.70 -2.52
CA PHE A 149 -2.82 13.85 -3.91
C PHE A 149 -1.60 14.77 -3.97
N ASP A 150 -1.66 15.93 -3.31
CA ASP A 150 -0.53 16.86 -3.22
C ASP A 150 0.71 16.20 -2.61
N ALA A 151 0.54 15.41 -1.54
CA ALA A 151 1.63 14.63 -0.95
C ALA A 151 2.22 13.61 -1.94
N GLY A 152 1.39 12.98 -2.75
CA GLY A 152 1.81 12.08 -3.84
C GLY A 152 2.63 12.80 -4.91
N VAL A 153 2.18 13.97 -5.33
CA VAL A 153 2.90 14.80 -6.31
C VAL A 153 4.25 15.26 -5.77
N GLU A 154 4.31 15.71 -4.52
CA GLU A 154 5.59 16.09 -3.88
C GLU A 154 6.54 14.88 -3.76
N CYS A 155 6.00 13.70 -3.49
CA CYS A 155 6.79 12.47 -3.49
C CYS A 155 7.34 12.17 -4.88
N SER A 156 6.53 12.29 -5.93
CA SER A 156 6.96 12.06 -7.33
C SER A 156 8.09 12.98 -7.75
N LYS A 157 8.07 14.25 -7.34
CA LYS A 157 9.14 15.20 -7.64
C LYS A 157 10.51 14.79 -7.09
N LYS A 158 10.53 14.08 -5.95
CA LYS A 158 11.77 13.73 -5.24
C LYS A 158 12.27 12.32 -5.54
N SER A 159 11.37 11.36 -5.68
CA SER A 159 11.70 9.94 -5.73
C SER A 159 11.23 9.23 -7.00
N MET A 160 10.58 9.94 -7.93
CA MET A 160 9.90 9.39 -9.11
C MET A 160 8.81 8.33 -8.77
N TYR A 161 8.40 8.25 -7.52
CA TYR A 161 7.29 7.46 -7.02
C TYR A 161 6.28 8.39 -6.34
N PRO A 162 5.01 7.98 -6.25
CA PRO A 162 4.40 6.72 -6.69
C PRO A 162 4.19 6.65 -8.21
N ASP A 163 4.02 5.42 -8.75
CA ASP A 163 3.34 5.21 -10.02
C ASP A 163 1.85 5.56 -9.85
N TRP A 164 1.24 6.13 -10.88
CA TRP A 164 -0.14 6.59 -10.82
C TRP A 164 -1.08 5.63 -11.56
N LEU A 165 -2.16 5.20 -10.91
CA LEU A 165 -3.19 4.35 -11.48
C LEU A 165 -4.55 5.05 -11.35
N SER A 166 -5.13 5.43 -12.50
CA SER A 166 -6.46 6.05 -12.51
C SER A 166 -7.55 5.02 -12.25
N MET A 167 -8.40 5.35 -11.28
CA MET A 167 -9.62 4.61 -10.93
C MET A 167 -10.85 5.24 -11.59
N THR A 168 -10.67 6.35 -12.33
CA THR A 168 -11.72 7.07 -13.07
C THR A 168 -11.44 7.06 -14.57
N GLY A 169 -12.46 7.35 -15.37
CA GLY A 169 -12.38 7.31 -16.84
C GLY A 169 -12.88 5.99 -17.44
N GLU A 170 -12.48 5.73 -18.71
CA GLU A 170 -12.98 4.61 -19.51
C GLU A 170 -12.01 3.42 -19.60
N GLY A 171 -10.88 3.49 -18.90
CA GLY A 171 -9.88 2.43 -18.87
C GLY A 171 -10.40 1.14 -18.25
N TYR A 172 -9.76 0.01 -18.58
CA TYR A 172 -10.13 -1.31 -18.06
C TYR A 172 -10.22 -1.35 -16.53
N ILE A 173 -9.19 -0.83 -15.84
CA ILE A 173 -9.13 -0.84 -14.37
C ILE A 173 -10.24 0.03 -13.76
N ALA A 174 -10.44 1.24 -14.33
CA ALA A 174 -11.50 2.14 -13.90
C ALA A 174 -12.89 1.51 -14.09
N SER A 175 -13.14 0.87 -15.24
CA SER A 175 -14.39 0.17 -15.53
C SER A 175 -14.64 -0.98 -14.54
N MET A 176 -13.61 -1.76 -14.21
CA MET A 176 -13.70 -2.85 -13.24
C MET A 176 -13.94 -2.33 -11.83
N TYR A 177 -13.26 -1.26 -11.42
CA TYR A 177 -13.49 -0.60 -10.14
C TYR A 177 -14.91 -0.05 -10.04
N LYS A 178 -15.41 0.63 -11.08
CA LYS A 178 -16.80 1.11 -11.14
C LYS A 178 -17.82 -0.01 -10.97
N LYS A 179 -17.59 -1.16 -11.62
CA LYS A 179 -18.48 -2.31 -11.62
C LYS A 179 -18.48 -3.06 -10.28
N TYR A 180 -17.30 -3.35 -9.74
CA TYR A 180 -17.16 -4.25 -8.60
C TYR A 180 -16.83 -3.55 -7.29
N LYS A 181 -16.48 -2.26 -7.32
CA LYS A 181 -15.97 -1.50 -6.16
C LYS A 181 -14.76 -2.19 -5.49
N ARG A 182 -13.98 -2.90 -6.28
CA ARG A 182 -12.76 -3.60 -5.87
C ARG A 182 -11.60 -3.20 -6.77
N VAL A 183 -10.44 -3.02 -6.16
CA VAL A 183 -9.23 -2.64 -6.87
C VAL A 183 -8.58 -3.86 -7.51
N ILE A 184 -8.26 -3.77 -8.80
CA ILE A 184 -7.32 -4.68 -9.46
C ILE A 184 -5.95 -4.04 -9.35
N SER A 185 -5.18 -4.45 -8.35
CA SER A 185 -3.83 -3.95 -8.14
C SER A 185 -2.87 -4.54 -9.17
N PRO A 186 -1.91 -3.74 -9.68
CA PRO A 186 -0.87 -4.27 -10.54
C PRO A 186 0.03 -5.23 -9.75
N MET A 187 0.43 -6.33 -10.37
CA MET A 187 1.37 -7.27 -9.81
C MET A 187 2.76 -7.02 -10.40
N GLY A 188 3.72 -6.78 -9.54
CA GLY A 188 5.05 -6.36 -9.95
C GLY A 188 5.02 -4.96 -10.58
N CYS A 189 5.33 -4.85 -11.88
CA CYS A 189 5.34 -3.55 -12.56
C CYS A 189 3.95 -3.12 -13.00
N ARG A 190 3.35 -3.84 -13.94
CA ARG A 190 2.11 -3.45 -14.65
C ARG A 190 1.29 -4.64 -15.12
N ALA A 191 1.44 -5.80 -14.50
CA ALA A 191 0.62 -6.95 -14.81
C ALA A 191 -0.71 -6.84 -14.06
N PHE A 192 -1.79 -6.60 -14.78
CA PHE A 192 -3.13 -6.56 -14.22
C PHE A 192 -3.82 -7.89 -14.50
N LEU A 193 -4.18 -8.59 -13.45
CA LEU A 193 -4.90 -9.85 -13.56
C LEU A 193 -6.40 -9.59 -13.66
N SER A 194 -7.05 -10.15 -14.68
CA SER A 194 -8.51 -10.13 -14.78
C SER A 194 -9.12 -10.85 -13.57
N PRO A 195 -10.31 -10.47 -13.11
CA PRO A 195 -11.02 -11.24 -12.11
C PRO A 195 -11.18 -12.69 -12.54
N TRP A 196 -11.04 -13.58 -11.58
CA TRP A 196 -11.34 -14.99 -11.74
C TRP A 196 -12.62 -15.29 -10.97
N TYR A 197 -13.52 -16.04 -11.53
CA TYR A 197 -14.76 -16.39 -10.87
C TYR A 197 -14.61 -17.73 -10.16
N GLU A 198 -15.17 -17.83 -8.93
CA GLU A 198 -14.99 -19.00 -8.07
C GLU A 198 -15.38 -20.31 -8.74
N ARG A 199 -16.48 -20.31 -9.53
CA ARG A 199 -17.03 -21.49 -10.19
C ARG A 199 -16.77 -21.55 -11.68
N GLY A 200 -16.87 -20.43 -12.36
CA GLY A 200 -16.78 -20.36 -13.83
C GLY A 200 -15.38 -20.04 -14.39
N GLY A 201 -14.41 -19.74 -13.55
CA GLY A 201 -13.07 -19.41 -13.98
C GLY A 201 -12.98 -18.05 -14.67
N MET A 202 -12.63 -18.01 -15.95
CA MET A 202 -12.48 -16.75 -16.70
C MET A 202 -13.80 -16.02 -16.99
N LYS A 203 -14.92 -16.73 -16.91
CA LYS A 203 -16.27 -16.16 -17.09
C LYS A 203 -17.15 -16.64 -15.94
N PRO A 204 -18.11 -15.82 -15.48
CA PRO A 204 -19.03 -16.28 -14.44
C PRO A 204 -19.83 -17.51 -14.92
N ALA A 205 -19.98 -18.50 -14.04
CA ALA A 205 -20.83 -19.68 -14.32
C ALA A 205 -22.32 -19.31 -14.38
N ASP A 206 -22.73 -18.35 -13.54
CA ASP A 206 -24.07 -17.76 -13.48
C ASP A 206 -24.01 -16.36 -12.81
N GLU A 207 -25.16 -15.72 -12.63
CA GLU A 207 -25.28 -14.37 -12.05
C GLU A 207 -24.81 -14.28 -10.60
N ASN A 208 -24.78 -15.40 -9.88
CA ASN A 208 -24.38 -15.48 -8.47
C ASN A 208 -22.90 -15.87 -8.29
N ASP A 209 -22.18 -16.09 -9.38
CA ASP A 209 -20.76 -16.45 -9.30
C ASP A 209 -19.92 -15.23 -8.90
N LYS A 210 -19.04 -15.43 -7.93
CA LYS A 210 -18.28 -14.33 -7.31
C LYS A 210 -16.93 -14.13 -7.97
N PRO A 211 -16.56 -12.88 -8.31
CA PRO A 211 -15.23 -12.58 -8.80
C PRO A 211 -14.20 -12.60 -7.66
N VAL A 212 -13.03 -13.18 -7.93
CA VAL A 212 -11.88 -13.26 -7.02
C VAL A 212 -10.79 -12.31 -7.52
N PHE A 213 -10.43 -11.34 -6.70
CA PHE A 213 -9.45 -10.29 -7.04
C PHE A 213 -8.06 -10.53 -6.45
N VAL A 214 -7.92 -11.42 -5.49
CA VAL A 214 -6.68 -11.72 -4.75
C VAL A 214 -6.37 -13.22 -4.75
N GLY A 215 -5.20 -13.61 -4.26
CA GLY A 215 -4.82 -15.01 -4.11
C GLY A 215 -4.35 -15.68 -5.40
N ARG A 216 -3.97 -14.91 -6.43
CA ARG A 216 -3.37 -15.39 -7.68
C ARG A 216 -1.92 -14.93 -7.76
N PHE A 217 -1.09 -15.66 -8.50
CA PHE A 217 0.34 -15.40 -8.59
C PHE A 217 0.92 -15.80 -9.96
N ASN A 218 2.13 -15.32 -10.25
CA ASN A 218 2.90 -15.71 -11.43
C ASN A 218 3.59 -17.04 -11.20
N ILE A 219 3.40 -17.99 -12.10
CA ILE A 219 4.05 -19.31 -12.08
C ILE A 219 5.22 -19.41 -13.06
N GLY A 220 5.36 -18.49 -13.99
CA GLY A 220 6.44 -18.50 -14.96
C GLY A 220 6.30 -17.43 -16.02
N ALA A 221 7.31 -17.29 -16.88
CA ALA A 221 7.30 -16.48 -18.07
C ALA A 221 7.45 -17.36 -19.31
N ILE A 222 6.67 -17.05 -20.37
CA ILE A 222 6.74 -17.71 -21.66
C ILE A 222 7.17 -16.67 -22.70
N SER A 223 8.24 -16.95 -23.42
CA SER A 223 8.70 -16.13 -24.54
C SER A 223 8.36 -16.83 -25.86
N LEU A 224 7.81 -16.07 -26.81
CA LEU A 224 7.62 -16.50 -28.18
C LEU A 224 8.72 -15.88 -29.04
N HIS A 225 9.38 -16.69 -29.83
CA HIS A 225 10.38 -16.27 -30.82
C HIS A 225 9.77 -16.17 -32.21
#